data_45e1d296aad82b016ae318f817826254
#
_entry.id   45e1d296aad82b016ae318f817826254
#
_cell.length_a   1.000
_cell.length_b   1.000
_cell.length_c   1.000
_cell.angle_alpha   90.00
_cell.angle_beta   90.00
_cell.angle_gamma   90.00
#
_symmetry.space_group_name_H-M   'P 1'
#
loop_
_entity.id
_entity.type
_entity.pdbx_description
1 polymer ?
#
loop_
_entity_poly.entity_id
_entity_poly.type
_entity_poly.pdbx_seq_one_letter_code
_entity_poly.pdbx_strand_id
1 'polypeptide(L)'
;MARKRVLVADDLAPVLDTVSSLLSQSFDVVDMVSDGRAALEATLKLEPDLVVLDISMPLMSGIEVAEELQRQGNKAKVVFLTVHEDHDILKTCRAAGGLGYVIKVLMDTDLVSAMNEALAGHMFTSRFPSEEQTP
;
A
#
# COMPACT_ATOMS: atom_id res chain seq x y z
N MET A 1 -13.96 12.79 15.53
CA MET A 1 -12.71 13.07 14.82
C MET A 1 -12.78 12.46 13.42
N ALA A 2 -12.19 13.15 12.48
CA ALA A 2 -12.19 12.66 11.11
C ALA A 2 -11.32 11.42 11.00
N ARG A 3 -11.79 10.44 10.23
CA ARG A 3 -10.99 9.25 9.91
C ARG A 3 -9.87 9.63 8.96
N LYS A 4 -8.77 8.88 9.02
CA LYS A 4 -7.69 9.06 8.04
C LYS A 4 -8.17 8.62 6.66
N ARG A 5 -7.75 9.38 5.65
CA ARG A 5 -8.17 9.21 4.26
C ARG A 5 -7.17 8.32 3.54
N VAL A 6 -7.67 7.35 2.80
CA VAL A 6 -6.85 6.32 2.14
C VAL A 6 -7.22 6.18 0.69
N LEU A 7 -6.22 6.15 -0.18
CA LEU A 7 -6.35 5.77 -1.58
C LEU A 7 -5.86 4.34 -1.73
N VAL A 8 -6.59 3.51 -2.47
CA VAL A 8 -6.21 2.11 -2.72
C VAL A 8 -6.02 1.90 -4.21
N ALA A 9 -4.91 1.29 -4.59
CA ALA A 9 -4.57 0.99 -5.98
C ALA A 9 -4.19 -0.48 -6.14
N ASP A 10 -4.95 -1.20 -6.96
CA ASP A 10 -4.71 -2.60 -7.31
C ASP A 10 -5.47 -2.91 -8.59
N ASP A 11 -4.85 -3.64 -9.52
CA ASP A 11 -5.49 -3.95 -10.79
C ASP A 11 -6.47 -5.13 -10.72
N LEU A 12 -6.61 -5.77 -9.55
CA LEU A 12 -7.53 -6.88 -9.33
C LEU A 12 -8.75 -6.40 -8.54
N ALA A 13 -9.92 -6.37 -9.20
CA ALA A 13 -11.15 -5.92 -8.57
C ALA A 13 -11.48 -6.67 -7.27
N PRO A 14 -11.32 -8.01 -7.19
CA PRO A 14 -11.57 -8.72 -5.93
C PRO A 14 -10.70 -8.24 -4.77
N VAL A 15 -9.46 -7.84 -5.04
CA VAL A 15 -8.57 -7.29 -4.00
C VAL A 15 -9.09 -5.94 -3.53
N LEU A 16 -9.51 -5.07 -4.45
CA LEU A 16 -10.09 -3.77 -4.09
C LEU A 16 -11.31 -3.94 -3.19
N ASP A 17 -12.19 -4.88 -3.52
CA ASP A 17 -13.39 -5.16 -2.73
C ASP A 17 -13.03 -5.64 -1.32
N THR A 18 -12.08 -6.56 -1.21
CA THR A 18 -11.63 -7.07 0.09
C THR A 18 -11.00 -5.97 0.93
N VAL A 19 -10.11 -5.18 0.35
CA VAL A 19 -9.45 -4.08 1.05
C VAL A 19 -10.48 -3.05 1.52
N SER A 20 -11.42 -2.68 0.66
CA SER A 20 -12.48 -1.74 1.03
C SER A 20 -13.26 -2.23 2.24
N SER A 21 -13.61 -3.52 2.27
CA SER A 21 -14.32 -4.11 3.41
C SER A 21 -13.48 -4.08 4.68
N LEU A 22 -12.18 -4.39 4.59
CA LEU A 22 -11.29 -4.37 5.74
C LEU A 22 -11.13 -2.96 6.34
N LEU A 23 -11.15 -1.94 5.49
CA LEU A 23 -10.84 -0.57 5.91
C LEU A 23 -12.07 0.25 6.30
N SER A 24 -13.26 -0.15 5.89
CA SER A 24 -14.47 0.67 5.97
C SER A 24 -14.84 1.17 7.37
N GLN A 25 -14.47 0.43 8.42
CA GLN A 25 -14.79 0.80 9.79
C GLN A 25 -13.80 1.78 10.42
N SER A 26 -12.56 1.78 9.94
CA SER A 26 -11.46 2.53 10.58
C SER A 26 -10.93 3.67 9.73
N PHE A 27 -11.12 3.62 8.43
CA PHE A 27 -10.57 4.58 7.48
C PHE A 27 -11.63 5.09 6.52
N ASP A 28 -11.35 6.24 5.93
CA ASP A 28 -12.16 6.81 4.86
C ASP A 28 -11.46 6.50 3.52
N VAL A 29 -11.98 5.54 2.78
CA VAL A 29 -11.43 5.18 1.46
C VAL A 29 -11.95 6.20 0.46
N VAL A 30 -11.10 7.14 0.05
CA VAL A 30 -11.50 8.27 -0.80
C VAL A 30 -11.55 7.94 -2.27
N ASP A 31 -10.80 6.93 -2.71
CA ASP A 31 -10.86 6.43 -4.08
C ASP A 31 -10.20 5.06 -4.17
N MET A 32 -10.58 4.30 -5.19
CA MET A 32 -9.96 3.03 -5.55
C MET A 32 -9.68 3.07 -7.04
N VAL A 33 -8.44 2.79 -7.41
CA VAL A 33 -7.98 2.86 -8.80
C VAL A 33 -7.29 1.57 -9.19
N SER A 34 -7.16 1.32 -10.50
CA SER A 34 -6.69 0.03 -11.01
C SER A 34 -5.39 0.09 -11.82
N ASP A 35 -4.75 1.24 -11.87
CA ASP A 35 -3.43 1.38 -12.52
C ASP A 35 -2.59 2.42 -11.81
N GLY A 36 -1.28 2.40 -12.08
CA GLY A 36 -0.34 3.26 -11.38
C GLY A 36 -0.46 4.73 -11.74
N ARG A 37 -0.80 5.05 -12.99
CA ARG A 37 -0.98 6.44 -13.39
C ARG A 37 -2.18 7.06 -12.68
N ALA A 38 -3.30 6.33 -12.65
CA ALA A 38 -4.48 6.77 -11.91
C ALA A 38 -4.17 6.94 -10.42
N ALA A 39 -3.34 6.04 -9.86
CA ALA A 39 -2.92 6.14 -8.47
C ALA A 39 -2.13 7.42 -8.20
N LEU A 40 -1.19 7.75 -9.07
CA LEU A 40 -0.40 8.97 -8.92
C LEU A 40 -1.29 10.21 -9.05
N GLU A 41 -2.11 10.29 -10.08
CA GLU A 41 -3.01 11.42 -10.31
C GLU A 41 -3.98 11.62 -9.16
N ALA A 42 -4.60 10.53 -8.66
CA ALA A 42 -5.54 10.61 -7.55
C ALA A 42 -4.85 11.04 -6.25
N THR A 43 -3.63 10.56 -6.01
CA THR A 43 -2.87 10.95 -4.82
C THR A 43 -2.57 12.45 -4.84
N LEU A 44 -2.14 12.97 -5.99
CA LEU A 44 -1.84 14.40 -6.12
C LEU A 44 -3.08 15.27 -5.98
N LYS A 45 -4.22 14.79 -6.47
CA LYS A 45 -5.47 15.53 -6.44
C LYS A 45 -6.16 15.48 -5.08
N LEU A 46 -6.24 14.30 -4.48
CA LEU A 46 -7.04 14.07 -3.28
C LEU A 46 -6.25 14.24 -1.97
N GLU A 47 -4.93 14.21 -2.04
CA GLU A 47 -4.03 14.37 -0.91
C GLU A 47 -4.41 13.46 0.27
N PRO A 48 -4.47 12.12 0.07
CA PRO A 48 -4.80 11.20 1.14
C PRO A 48 -3.68 11.14 2.19
N ASP A 49 -4.03 10.64 3.37
CA ASP A 49 -3.04 10.41 4.44
C ASP A 49 -2.21 9.15 4.15
N LEU A 50 -2.83 8.17 3.53
CA LEU A 50 -2.23 6.88 3.21
C LEU A 50 -2.55 6.48 1.78
N VAL A 51 -1.60 5.78 1.14
CA VAL A 51 -1.81 5.14 -0.16
C VAL A 51 -1.43 3.67 -0.02
N VAL A 52 -2.37 2.78 -0.33
CA VAL A 52 -2.12 1.34 -0.40
C VAL A 52 -1.89 0.99 -1.86
N LEU A 53 -0.70 0.49 -2.19
CA LEU A 53 -0.26 0.25 -3.56
C LEU A 53 0.09 -1.21 -3.81
N ASP A 54 -0.55 -1.82 -4.81
CA ASP A 54 -0.03 -3.02 -5.43
C ASP A 54 1.26 -2.67 -6.20
N ILE A 55 2.18 -3.61 -6.29
CA ILE A 55 3.43 -3.40 -7.02
C ILE A 55 3.21 -3.52 -8.52
N SER A 56 2.56 -4.60 -8.97
CA SER A 56 2.40 -4.90 -10.40
C SER A 56 1.08 -4.35 -10.92
N MET A 57 1.13 -3.21 -11.57
CA MET A 57 -0.04 -2.56 -12.16
C MET A 57 0.26 -2.06 -13.56
N PRO A 58 -0.76 -1.93 -14.43
CA PRO A 58 -0.57 -1.31 -15.75
C PRO A 58 -0.12 0.15 -15.66
N LEU A 59 0.54 0.63 -16.68
CA LEU A 59 0.97 1.99 -16.93
C LEU A 59 2.13 2.47 -16.05
N MET A 60 2.03 2.27 -14.75
CA MET A 60 3.12 2.51 -13.78
C MET A 60 3.03 1.44 -12.70
N SER A 61 4.17 0.90 -12.30
CA SER A 61 4.20 0.00 -11.15
C SER A 61 3.98 0.78 -9.84
N GLY A 62 3.59 0.07 -8.78
CA GLY A 62 3.45 0.71 -7.47
C GLY A 62 4.76 1.31 -6.97
N ILE A 63 5.89 0.67 -7.28
CA ILE A 63 7.22 1.21 -6.91
C ILE A 63 7.47 2.53 -7.63
N GLU A 64 7.18 2.60 -8.93
CA GLU A 64 7.33 3.85 -9.70
C GLU A 64 6.44 4.97 -9.15
N VAL A 65 5.21 4.64 -8.76
CA VAL A 65 4.31 5.61 -8.12
C VAL A 65 4.92 6.13 -6.83
N ALA A 66 5.39 5.23 -5.97
CA ALA A 66 6.01 5.62 -4.69
C ALA A 66 7.25 6.48 -4.89
N GLU A 67 8.11 6.11 -5.85
CA GLU A 67 9.31 6.90 -6.18
C GLU A 67 8.94 8.31 -6.62
N GLU A 68 7.93 8.45 -7.46
CA GLU A 68 7.49 9.76 -7.94
C GLU A 68 6.90 10.61 -6.81
N LEU A 69 6.10 10.00 -5.93
CA LEU A 69 5.57 10.69 -4.75
C LEU A 69 6.70 11.17 -3.84
N GLN A 70 7.70 10.33 -3.62
CA GLN A 70 8.86 10.66 -2.80
C GLN A 70 9.66 11.82 -3.42
N ARG A 71 9.89 11.77 -4.74
CA ARG A 71 10.60 12.81 -5.48
C ARG A 71 9.91 14.16 -5.36
N GLN A 72 8.57 14.16 -5.33
CA GLN A 72 7.77 15.37 -5.20
C GLN A 72 7.60 15.85 -3.76
N GLY A 73 8.13 15.11 -2.78
CA GLY A 73 7.97 15.44 -1.37
C GLY A 73 6.53 15.25 -0.87
N ASN A 74 5.77 14.35 -1.48
CA ASN A 74 4.40 14.08 -1.08
C ASN A 74 4.38 13.48 0.32
N LYS A 75 3.41 13.90 1.15
CA LYS A 75 3.35 13.50 2.56
C LYS A 75 2.57 12.23 2.81
N ALA A 76 1.88 11.67 1.81
CA ALA A 76 1.12 10.44 1.96
C ALA A 76 2.05 9.30 2.38
N LYS A 77 1.63 8.52 3.37
CA LYS A 77 2.36 7.34 3.79
C LYS A 77 2.02 6.20 2.83
N VAL A 78 3.03 5.45 2.41
CA VAL A 78 2.86 4.38 1.42
C VAL A 78 2.94 3.02 2.10
N VAL A 79 1.93 2.19 1.87
CA VAL A 79 1.89 0.78 2.28
C VAL A 79 1.74 -0.05 1.01
N PHE A 80 2.71 -0.93 0.75
CA PHE A 80 2.63 -1.85 -0.37
C PHE A 80 1.82 -3.09 0.01
N LEU A 81 0.95 -3.53 -0.89
CA LEU A 81 0.17 -4.74 -0.75
C LEU A 81 0.50 -5.63 -1.95
N THR A 82 1.11 -6.79 -1.72
CA THR A 82 1.75 -7.54 -2.80
C THR A 82 1.71 -9.05 -2.58
N VAL A 83 1.84 -9.81 -3.67
CA VAL A 83 2.04 -11.25 -3.61
C VAL A 83 3.52 -11.64 -3.52
N HIS A 84 4.43 -10.68 -3.66
CA HIS A 84 5.87 -10.97 -3.73
C HIS A 84 6.49 -11.17 -2.35
N GLU A 85 7.11 -12.33 -2.16
CA GLU A 85 7.88 -12.68 -0.96
C GLU A 85 9.38 -12.62 -1.28
N ASP A 86 9.84 -11.47 -1.73
CA ASP A 86 11.21 -11.27 -2.22
C ASP A 86 11.87 -10.13 -1.45
N HIS A 87 12.99 -10.43 -0.79
CA HIS A 87 13.71 -9.43 0.01
C HIS A 87 14.31 -8.31 -0.84
N ASP A 88 14.67 -8.57 -2.09
CA ASP A 88 15.18 -7.51 -2.96
C ASP A 88 14.06 -6.55 -3.36
N ILE A 89 12.87 -7.07 -3.64
CA ILE A 89 11.69 -6.23 -3.90
C ILE A 89 11.35 -5.42 -2.66
N LEU A 90 11.39 -6.03 -1.48
CA LEU A 90 11.15 -5.35 -0.22
C LEU A 90 12.12 -4.17 -0.04
N LYS A 91 13.41 -4.38 -0.30
CA LYS A 91 14.42 -3.31 -0.20
C LYS A 91 14.11 -2.17 -1.17
N THR A 92 13.72 -2.51 -2.40
CA THR A 92 13.36 -1.52 -3.42
C THR A 92 12.15 -0.70 -2.97
N CYS A 93 11.14 -1.36 -2.40
CA CYS A 93 9.95 -0.67 -1.87
C CYS A 93 10.31 0.29 -0.74
N ARG A 94 11.19 -0.12 0.16
CA ARG A 94 11.66 0.74 1.26
C ARG A 94 12.45 1.93 0.74
N ALA A 95 13.31 1.71 -0.24
CA ALA A 95 14.08 2.79 -0.87
C ALA A 95 13.16 3.80 -1.58
N ALA A 96 12.01 3.36 -2.07
CA ALA A 96 11.01 4.21 -2.68
C ALA A 96 10.13 4.95 -1.66
N GLY A 97 10.41 4.80 -0.37
CA GLY A 97 9.69 5.48 0.70
C GLY A 97 8.54 4.68 1.32
N GLY A 98 8.38 3.40 0.94
CA GLY A 98 7.33 2.55 1.52
C GLY A 98 7.60 2.23 2.98
N LEU A 99 6.62 2.49 3.84
CA LEU A 99 6.71 2.16 5.25
C LEU A 99 6.11 0.79 5.55
N GLY A 100 5.06 0.40 4.83
CA GLY A 100 4.43 -0.90 5.00
C GLY A 100 4.69 -1.81 3.82
N TYR A 101 4.87 -3.09 4.11
CA TYR A 101 5.00 -4.15 3.10
C TYR A 101 4.16 -5.34 3.56
N VAL A 102 2.98 -5.50 2.96
CA VAL A 102 2.00 -6.49 3.37
C VAL A 102 1.81 -7.53 2.28
N ILE A 103 1.95 -8.79 2.65
CA ILE A 103 1.69 -9.91 1.74
C ILE A 103 0.18 -10.09 1.60
N LYS A 104 -0.33 -10.17 0.38
CA LYS A 104 -1.79 -10.19 0.11
C LYS A 104 -2.53 -11.30 0.87
N VAL A 105 -1.95 -12.48 0.97
CA VAL A 105 -2.57 -13.59 1.69
C VAL A 105 -2.72 -13.31 3.19
N LEU A 106 -1.96 -12.35 3.73
CA LEU A 106 -2.00 -11.98 5.15
C LEU A 106 -2.73 -10.65 5.38
N MET A 107 -3.38 -10.08 4.37
CA MET A 107 -3.95 -8.74 4.52
C MET A 107 -5.03 -8.65 5.59
N ASP A 108 -5.78 -9.73 5.84
CA ASP A 108 -6.81 -9.74 6.89
C ASP A 108 -6.21 -9.44 8.27
N THR A 109 -5.00 -9.92 8.54
CA THR A 109 -4.34 -9.73 9.84
C THR A 109 -3.39 -8.54 9.84
N ASP A 110 -2.76 -8.22 8.71
CA ASP A 110 -1.62 -7.32 8.68
C ASP A 110 -1.91 -5.92 8.14
N LEU A 111 -2.92 -5.75 7.25
CA LEU A 111 -3.05 -4.49 6.53
C LEU A 111 -3.36 -3.30 7.45
N VAL A 112 -4.36 -3.41 8.31
CA VAL A 112 -4.73 -2.32 9.22
C VAL A 112 -3.57 -2.00 10.17
N SER A 113 -2.89 -3.04 10.69
CA SER A 113 -1.71 -2.85 11.56
C SER A 113 -0.61 -2.10 10.83
N ALA A 114 -0.32 -2.48 9.58
CA ALA A 114 0.69 -1.81 8.77
C ALA A 114 0.33 -0.34 8.52
N MET A 115 -0.93 -0.06 8.27
CA MET A 115 -1.40 1.30 8.03
C MET A 115 -1.26 2.17 9.28
N ASN A 116 -1.63 1.63 10.45
CA ASN A 116 -1.46 2.35 11.71
C ASN A 116 0.02 2.60 12.04
N GLU A 117 0.89 1.62 11.79
CA GLU A 117 2.33 1.81 11.97
C GLU A 117 2.86 2.88 11.01
N ALA A 118 2.44 2.85 9.76
CA ALA A 118 2.86 3.86 8.77
C ALA A 118 2.43 5.27 9.17
N LEU A 119 1.22 5.42 9.69
CA LEU A 119 0.75 6.72 10.18
C LEU A 119 1.60 7.25 11.34
N ALA A 120 2.12 6.35 12.17
CA ALA A 120 3.03 6.70 13.25
C ALA A 120 4.48 6.91 12.79
N GLY A 121 4.76 6.71 11.50
CA GLY A 121 6.10 6.83 10.93
C GLY A 121 6.95 5.59 11.12
N HIS A 122 6.35 4.47 11.49
CA HIS A 122 7.05 3.20 11.73
C HIS A 122 6.94 2.26 10.54
N MET A 123 7.97 1.42 10.35
CA MET A 123 7.94 0.38 9.32
C MET A 123 7.19 -0.84 9.80
N PHE A 124 6.51 -1.50 8.87
CA PHE A 124 5.85 -2.78 9.10
C PHE A 124 6.14 -3.70 7.92
N THR A 125 6.49 -4.96 8.21
CA THR A 125 6.70 -5.96 7.16
C THR A 125 6.00 -7.26 7.58
N SER A 126 5.12 -7.77 6.72
CA SER A 126 4.54 -9.10 6.91
C SER A 126 5.65 -10.15 6.98
N ARG A 127 5.44 -11.19 7.77
CA ARG A 127 6.29 -12.38 7.67
C ARG A 127 6.04 -13.03 6.32
N PHE A 128 7.11 -13.55 5.70
CA PHE A 128 6.95 -14.24 4.43
C PHE A 128 6.49 -15.67 4.71
N PRO A 129 5.26 -16.04 4.30
CA PRO A 129 4.71 -17.37 4.62
C PRO A 129 5.59 -18.54 4.15
N SER A 130 6.26 -18.41 3.02
CA SER A 130 7.14 -19.47 2.51
C SER A 130 8.34 -19.72 3.42
N GLU A 131 8.82 -18.72 4.15
CA GLU A 131 9.97 -18.86 5.06
C GLU A 131 9.57 -19.50 6.39
N GLU A 132 8.32 -19.37 6.81
CA GLU A 132 7.82 -19.97 8.04
C GLU A 132 7.75 -21.50 7.98
N GLN A 133 7.78 -22.07 6.78
CA GLN A 133 7.73 -23.52 6.55
C GLN A 133 9.10 -24.18 6.65
N THR A 134 10.15 -23.41 6.89
CA THR A 134 11.51 -23.94 7.02
C THR A 134 11.67 -24.49 8.43
N PRO A 135 12.03 -25.79 8.61
CA PRO A 135 12.25 -26.37 9.93
C PRO A 135 13.45 -25.75 10.66
#